data_ecddf7669a60ee6452d58282d92dc655
#
_entry.id   ecddf7669a60ee6452d58282d92dc655
#
_cell.length_a   1.000
_cell.length_b   1.000
_cell.length_c   1.000
_cell.angle_alpha   90.00
_cell.angle_beta   90.00
_cell.angle_gamma   90.00
#
_symmetry.space_group_name_H-M   'P 1'
#
loop_
_entity.id
_entity.type
_entity.pdbx_description
1 polymer ?
#
loop_
_entity_poly.entity_id
_entity_poly.type
_entity_poly.pdbx_seq_one_letter_code
_entity_poly.pdbx_strand_id
1 'polypeptide(L)'
;MNMEGLLIKHKTFGTGTVTKFDGKFLTVAFANKVSAFQYPAAFSSFIQAADPTVQAVILQEIEDAKAAAIAQKQAVEEAKRAEIEKQIAEVNVKKVTTKLTSTPKKVASKQERIDGKAMTFFVFQNSTFDREYQGGYLWAPVTNKTGDSFHHWDRLLDVRPGDIILHGYNGYVQAVSVARAACYDCVQPKELHTEDSWDFEGRRVDSDYIMLQHPIKTSDHIDDIIRLCNTKYAPFNKYGTGNQGYLFEINREMAKIFLSAAVTANPYLKGSQAIMDLLSA
;
A
#
# COMPACT_ATOMS: atom_id res chain seq x y z
N MET A 1 11.18 -13.59 37.67
CA MET A 1 10.16 -14.16 38.59
C MET A 1 10.19 -15.68 38.49
N ASN A 2 10.15 -16.42 39.58
CA ASN A 2 10.01 -17.89 39.50
C ASN A 2 8.53 -18.22 39.25
N MET A 3 8.22 -18.88 38.13
CA MET A 3 6.85 -19.20 37.72
C MET A 3 6.46 -20.66 38.03
N GLU A 4 7.44 -21.49 38.41
CA GLU A 4 7.17 -22.90 38.73
C GLU A 4 6.34 -22.99 40.01
N GLY A 5 5.32 -23.87 40.00
CA GLY A 5 4.34 -23.98 41.07
C GLY A 5 3.16 -23.02 40.99
N LEU A 6 3.18 -22.04 40.09
CA LEU A 6 2.08 -21.05 39.93
C LEU A 6 0.80 -21.78 39.45
N LEU A 7 -0.32 -21.46 40.08
CA LEU A 7 -1.65 -21.90 39.63
C LEU A 7 -2.16 -21.04 38.51
N ILE A 8 -2.53 -21.69 37.40
CA ILE A 8 -3.03 -21.04 36.18
C ILE A 8 -4.46 -21.51 35.91
N LYS A 9 -5.32 -20.59 35.50
CA LYS A 9 -6.67 -20.85 35.00
C LYS A 9 -6.69 -20.73 33.48
N HIS A 10 -7.20 -21.75 32.79
CA HIS A 10 -7.45 -21.75 31.35
C HIS A 10 -8.94 -21.92 31.09
N LYS A 11 -9.48 -21.20 30.09
CA LYS A 11 -10.93 -21.20 29.78
C LYS A 11 -11.48 -22.59 29.51
N THR A 12 -10.71 -23.46 28.85
CA THR A 12 -11.15 -24.81 28.42
C THR A 12 -10.59 -25.94 29.30
N PHE A 13 -9.36 -25.80 29.84
CA PHE A 13 -8.66 -26.86 30.54
C PHE A 13 -8.78 -26.78 32.07
N GLY A 14 -9.47 -25.74 32.57
CA GLY A 14 -9.65 -25.50 33.98
C GLY A 14 -8.37 -24.99 34.67
N THR A 15 -8.18 -25.40 35.94
CA THR A 15 -7.01 -25.01 36.72
C THR A 15 -5.84 -26.02 36.51
N GLY A 16 -4.65 -25.50 36.30
CA GLY A 16 -3.42 -26.26 36.16
C GLY A 16 -2.28 -25.61 36.95
N THR A 17 -1.18 -26.33 37.10
CA THR A 17 0.02 -25.89 37.79
C THR A 17 1.19 -25.75 36.80
N VAL A 18 1.96 -24.71 36.88
CA VAL A 18 3.18 -24.57 36.08
C VAL A 18 4.24 -25.55 36.58
N THR A 19 4.66 -26.44 35.71
CA THR A 19 5.67 -27.46 36.02
C THR A 19 7.06 -27.10 35.51
N LYS A 20 7.16 -26.18 34.52
CA LYS A 20 8.44 -25.74 33.97
C LYS A 20 8.28 -24.33 33.37
N PHE A 21 9.32 -23.52 33.54
CA PHE A 21 9.46 -22.19 32.90
C PHE A 21 10.88 -22.01 32.35
N ASP A 22 11.04 -21.76 31.08
CA ASP A 22 12.33 -21.53 30.41
C ASP A 22 12.61 -20.07 30.01
N GLY A 23 11.79 -19.14 30.51
CA GLY A 23 11.86 -17.70 30.17
C GLY A 23 11.04 -17.31 28.96
N LYS A 24 10.67 -18.26 28.08
CA LYS A 24 9.84 -18.03 26.90
C LYS A 24 8.55 -18.85 26.90
N PHE A 25 8.57 -20.04 27.48
CA PHE A 25 7.43 -20.94 27.51
C PHE A 25 7.17 -21.42 28.94
N LEU A 26 5.87 -21.49 29.26
CA LEU A 26 5.35 -22.11 30.49
C LEU A 26 4.76 -23.46 30.14
N THR A 27 5.23 -24.53 30.77
CA THR A 27 4.60 -25.82 30.72
C THR A 27 3.63 -25.94 31.90
N VAL A 28 2.35 -26.13 31.61
CA VAL A 28 1.29 -26.23 32.62
C VAL A 28 0.66 -27.61 32.60
N ALA A 29 0.61 -28.23 33.75
CA ALA A 29 -0.08 -29.52 33.96
C ALA A 29 -1.52 -29.27 34.42
N PHE A 30 -2.49 -29.60 33.60
CA PHE A 30 -3.92 -29.66 33.91
C PHE A 30 -4.35 -31.07 34.26
N ALA A 31 -5.56 -31.26 34.78
CA ALA A 31 -6.05 -32.54 35.20
C ALA A 31 -5.95 -33.65 34.10
N ASN A 32 -6.18 -33.28 32.84
CA ASN A 32 -6.24 -34.24 31.72
C ASN A 32 -5.18 -33.97 30.63
N LYS A 33 -4.30 -32.97 30.81
CA LYS A 33 -3.41 -32.53 29.73
C LYS A 33 -2.24 -31.71 30.27
N VAL A 34 -1.08 -31.86 29.64
CA VAL A 34 0.05 -30.94 29.77
C VAL A 34 0.14 -30.10 28.51
N SER A 35 0.27 -28.79 28.67
CA SER A 35 0.35 -27.83 27.53
C SER A 35 1.40 -26.79 27.78
N ALA A 36 2.07 -26.35 26.70
CA ALA A 36 3.02 -25.26 26.74
C ALA A 36 2.36 -23.99 26.22
N PHE A 37 2.64 -22.86 26.90
CA PHE A 37 2.12 -21.52 26.56
C PHE A 37 3.27 -20.54 26.46
N GLN A 38 3.19 -19.65 25.47
CA GLN A 38 4.21 -18.62 25.30
C GLN A 38 4.06 -17.51 26.36
N TYR A 39 5.11 -17.27 27.09
CA TYR A 39 5.18 -16.21 28.09
C TYR A 39 5.71 -14.90 27.48
N PRO A 40 5.21 -13.73 27.86
CA PRO A 40 4.03 -13.49 28.71
C PRO A 40 2.73 -13.44 27.89
N ALA A 41 2.79 -13.56 26.56
CA ALA A 41 1.69 -13.31 25.62
C ALA A 41 0.41 -14.11 25.92
N ALA A 42 0.53 -15.34 26.37
CA ALA A 42 -0.61 -16.21 26.65
C ALA A 42 -1.55 -15.66 27.75
N PHE A 43 -1.02 -14.85 28.67
CA PHE A 43 -1.80 -14.21 29.73
C PHE A 43 -2.74 -13.10 29.23
N SER A 44 -2.55 -12.62 28.01
CA SER A 44 -3.48 -11.65 27.40
C SER A 44 -4.79 -12.28 26.94
N SER A 45 -4.81 -13.61 26.61
CA SER A 45 -5.94 -14.20 25.87
C SER A 45 -6.36 -15.59 26.34
N PHE A 46 -5.42 -16.43 26.77
CA PHE A 46 -5.67 -17.87 26.96
C PHE A 46 -5.66 -18.32 28.41
N ILE A 47 -4.75 -17.76 29.23
CA ILE A 47 -4.53 -18.17 30.60
C ILE A 47 -4.54 -16.97 31.54
N GLN A 48 -4.81 -17.24 32.83
CA GLN A 48 -4.75 -16.24 33.89
C GLN A 48 -4.06 -16.86 35.12
N ALA A 49 -3.23 -16.10 35.81
CA ALA A 49 -2.73 -16.52 37.11
C ALA A 49 -3.90 -16.58 38.12
N ALA A 50 -3.89 -17.58 38.98
CA ALA A 50 -4.92 -17.69 40.03
C ALA A 50 -4.75 -16.58 41.08
N ASP A 51 -3.51 -16.13 41.30
CA ASP A 51 -3.18 -15.00 42.17
C ASP A 51 -3.32 -13.68 41.39
N PRO A 52 -4.21 -12.76 41.82
CA PRO A 52 -4.45 -11.48 41.16
C PRO A 52 -3.19 -10.57 41.15
N THR A 53 -2.33 -10.67 42.18
CA THR A 53 -1.13 -9.86 42.26
C THR A 53 -0.13 -10.27 41.18
N VAL A 54 0.06 -11.58 41.03
CA VAL A 54 0.91 -12.14 39.97
C VAL A 54 0.36 -11.81 38.59
N GLN A 55 -0.97 -11.92 38.42
CA GLN A 55 -1.63 -11.57 37.16
C GLN A 55 -1.37 -10.10 36.80
N ALA A 56 -1.48 -9.18 37.74
CA ALA A 56 -1.23 -7.75 37.51
C ALA A 56 0.21 -7.48 37.07
N VAL A 57 1.20 -8.12 37.72
CA VAL A 57 2.62 -7.99 37.34
C VAL A 57 2.84 -8.48 35.90
N ILE A 58 2.29 -9.62 35.53
CA ILE A 58 2.45 -10.18 34.19
C ILE A 58 1.80 -9.27 33.13
N LEU A 59 0.62 -8.73 33.42
CA LEU A 59 -0.05 -7.80 32.51
C LEU A 59 0.76 -6.52 32.33
N GLN A 60 1.40 -6.01 33.41
CA GLN A 60 2.30 -4.85 33.32
C GLN A 60 3.52 -5.16 32.44
N GLU A 61 4.14 -6.35 32.59
CA GLU A 61 5.26 -6.77 31.73
C GLU A 61 4.85 -6.83 30.25
N ILE A 62 3.60 -7.23 29.95
CA ILE A 62 3.07 -7.24 28.57
C ILE A 62 2.94 -5.81 28.02
N GLU A 63 2.39 -4.90 28.82
CA GLU A 63 2.25 -3.49 28.39
C GLU A 63 3.61 -2.82 28.23
N ASP A 64 4.55 -3.05 29.14
CA ASP A 64 5.91 -2.52 29.04
C ASP A 64 6.64 -3.07 27.79
N ALA A 65 6.48 -4.36 27.49
CA ALA A 65 7.05 -4.98 26.29
C ALA A 65 6.43 -4.41 25.00
N LYS A 66 5.11 -4.16 24.98
CA LYS A 66 4.44 -3.50 23.87
C LYS A 66 4.92 -2.07 23.68
N ALA A 67 5.02 -1.30 24.78
CA ALA A 67 5.50 0.06 24.75
C ALA A 67 6.95 0.14 24.23
N ALA A 68 7.82 -0.77 24.70
CA ALA A 68 9.20 -0.86 24.24
C ALA A 68 9.29 -1.23 22.75
N ALA A 69 8.44 -2.16 22.27
CA ALA A 69 8.39 -2.54 20.84
C ALA A 69 7.92 -1.36 19.96
N ILE A 70 6.93 -0.59 20.42
CA ILE A 70 6.45 0.61 19.74
C ILE A 70 7.55 1.68 19.70
N ALA A 71 8.21 1.94 20.83
CA ALA A 71 9.30 2.91 20.92
C ALA A 71 10.49 2.51 20.03
N GLN A 72 10.85 1.23 20.00
CA GLN A 72 11.90 0.73 19.14
C GLN A 72 11.54 0.90 17.66
N LYS A 73 10.29 0.59 17.29
CA LYS A 73 9.80 0.78 15.93
C LYS A 73 9.82 2.25 15.50
N GLN A 74 9.40 3.14 16.40
CA GLN A 74 9.44 4.58 16.17
C GLN A 74 10.88 5.11 16.04
N ALA A 75 11.81 4.66 16.89
CA ALA A 75 13.21 5.06 16.81
C ALA A 75 13.88 4.57 15.50
N VAL A 76 13.58 3.35 15.06
CA VAL A 76 14.06 2.82 13.76
C VAL A 76 13.49 3.64 12.61
N GLU A 77 12.20 3.99 12.68
CA GLU A 77 11.55 4.81 11.66
C GLU A 77 12.11 6.23 11.60
N GLU A 78 12.38 6.83 12.77
CA GLU A 78 12.99 8.16 12.87
C GLU A 78 14.43 8.17 12.35
N ALA A 79 15.23 7.14 12.69
CA ALA A 79 16.58 6.99 12.15
C ALA A 79 16.57 6.81 10.61
N LYS A 80 15.62 6.04 10.08
CA LYS A 80 15.43 5.90 8.64
C LYS A 80 15.06 7.23 7.99
N ARG A 81 14.15 8.00 8.60
CA ARG A 81 13.77 9.33 8.11
C ARG A 81 14.96 10.29 8.06
N ALA A 82 15.79 10.31 9.10
CA ALA A 82 16.96 11.15 9.14
C ALA A 82 17.99 10.78 8.05
N GLU A 83 18.22 9.48 7.83
CA GLU A 83 19.10 9.01 6.77
C GLU A 83 18.56 9.35 5.38
N ILE A 84 17.25 9.22 5.18
CA ILE A 84 16.54 9.61 3.96
C ILE A 84 16.64 11.12 3.70
N GLU A 85 16.43 11.96 4.72
CA GLU A 85 16.60 13.41 4.58
C GLU A 85 18.03 13.79 4.18
N LYS A 86 19.02 13.11 4.72
CA LYS A 86 20.43 13.28 4.35
C LYS A 86 20.68 12.92 2.89
N GLN A 87 20.17 11.77 2.43
CA GLN A 87 20.30 11.34 1.04
C GLN A 87 19.59 12.30 0.06
N ILE A 88 18.39 12.79 0.41
CA ILE A 88 17.67 13.81 -0.38
C ILE A 88 18.49 15.11 -0.46
N ALA A 89 19.10 15.53 0.64
CA ALA A 89 19.98 16.71 0.66
C ALA A 89 21.21 16.53 -0.26
N GLU A 90 21.84 15.34 -0.23
CA GLU A 90 22.97 15.00 -1.10
C GLU A 90 22.58 14.95 -2.59
N VAL A 91 21.41 14.40 -2.93
CA VAL A 91 20.87 14.37 -4.29
C VAL A 91 20.56 15.78 -4.79
N ASN A 92 19.97 16.64 -3.94
CA ASN A 92 19.71 18.03 -4.28
C ASN A 92 21.00 18.84 -4.49
N VAL A 93 22.04 18.59 -3.68
CA VAL A 93 23.36 19.23 -3.87
C VAL A 93 24.01 18.77 -5.19
N LYS A 94 23.96 17.47 -5.53
CA LYS A 94 24.43 16.93 -6.80
C LYS A 94 23.65 17.52 -7.99
N LYS A 95 22.32 17.69 -7.88
CA LYS A 95 21.50 18.33 -8.93
C LYS A 95 21.82 19.81 -9.13
N VAL A 96 22.19 20.55 -8.10
CA VAL A 96 22.61 21.94 -8.22
C VAL A 96 23.96 22.07 -8.93
N THR A 97 24.91 21.18 -8.64
CA THR A 97 26.21 21.16 -9.31
C THR A 97 26.15 20.64 -10.75
N THR A 98 25.21 19.73 -11.07
CA THR A 98 25.04 19.21 -12.45
C THR A 98 24.19 20.14 -13.34
N LYS A 99 23.31 20.98 -12.74
CA LYS A 99 22.50 21.96 -13.51
C LYS A 99 23.32 23.09 -14.15
N LEU A 100 24.59 23.28 -13.76
CA LEU A 100 25.48 24.27 -14.36
C LEU A 100 26.12 23.78 -15.68
N THR A 101 25.96 22.51 -16.08
CA THR A 101 26.63 21.94 -17.25
C THR A 101 25.78 21.05 -18.16
N SER A 102 24.48 20.87 -17.90
CA SER A 102 23.63 20.05 -18.78
C SER A 102 22.29 20.70 -19.09
N THR A 103 22.04 20.90 -20.37
CA THR A 103 20.70 21.13 -20.92
C THR A 103 19.75 20.02 -20.47
N PRO A 104 18.50 20.32 -20.06
CA PRO A 104 17.56 19.28 -19.63
C PRO A 104 17.33 18.32 -20.79
N LYS A 105 17.73 17.07 -20.63
CA LYS A 105 17.31 15.99 -21.53
C LYS A 105 15.79 15.88 -21.44
N LYS A 106 15.11 16.32 -22.50
CA LYS A 106 13.69 16.07 -22.72
C LYS A 106 13.51 14.56 -22.71
N VAL A 107 12.88 14.01 -21.65
CA VAL A 107 12.50 12.61 -21.62
C VAL A 107 11.48 12.43 -22.73
N ALA A 108 11.90 11.82 -23.82
CA ALA A 108 11.02 11.58 -24.96
C ALA A 108 9.98 10.55 -24.54
N SER A 109 8.70 10.95 -24.50
CA SER A 109 7.61 9.99 -24.44
C SER A 109 7.67 9.13 -25.70
N LYS A 110 7.75 7.82 -25.52
CA LYS A 110 7.94 6.84 -26.60
C LYS A 110 6.76 6.68 -27.55
N GLN A 111 5.65 7.35 -27.30
CA GLN A 111 4.45 7.20 -28.12
C GLN A 111 3.84 8.56 -28.46
N GLU A 112 3.88 8.94 -29.75
CA GLU A 112 3.03 10.01 -30.27
C GLU A 112 1.57 9.53 -30.20
N ARG A 113 0.73 10.30 -29.52
CA ARG A 113 -0.72 10.05 -29.50
C ARG A 113 -1.31 10.44 -30.85
N ILE A 114 -1.79 9.46 -31.59
CA ILE A 114 -2.25 9.63 -32.96
C ILE A 114 -3.51 10.51 -33.05
N ASP A 115 -4.33 10.63 -31.96
CA ASP A 115 -5.67 11.23 -32.07
C ASP A 115 -6.01 12.34 -31.07
N GLY A 116 -5.11 12.79 -30.23
CA GLY A 116 -5.42 13.81 -29.19
C GLY A 116 -6.45 13.37 -28.15
N LYS A 117 -6.85 12.09 -28.14
CA LYS A 117 -7.83 11.53 -27.22
C LYS A 117 -7.19 11.20 -25.88
N ALA A 118 -7.92 11.41 -24.78
CA ALA A 118 -7.50 11.02 -23.45
C ALA A 118 -7.32 9.48 -23.39
N MET A 119 -6.21 9.03 -22.80
CA MET A 119 -5.96 7.63 -22.47
C MET A 119 -6.57 7.28 -21.13
N THR A 120 -6.70 6.00 -20.89
CA THR A 120 -7.25 5.47 -19.65
C THR A 120 -6.29 4.50 -19.01
N PHE A 121 -6.14 4.62 -17.68
CA PHE A 121 -5.22 3.83 -16.91
C PHE A 121 -5.91 3.19 -15.70
N PHE A 122 -5.32 2.12 -15.22
CA PHE A 122 -5.67 1.46 -13.97
C PHE A 122 -4.42 1.39 -13.10
N VAL A 123 -4.49 1.90 -11.88
CA VAL A 123 -3.39 1.85 -10.91
C VAL A 123 -3.76 0.96 -9.74
N PHE A 124 -2.83 0.09 -9.32
CA PHE A 124 -2.96 -0.68 -8.08
C PHE A 124 -2.15 -0.01 -6.98
N GLN A 125 -2.82 0.46 -5.93
CA GLN A 125 -2.24 1.23 -4.83
C GLN A 125 -2.44 0.52 -3.48
N ASN A 126 -2.10 -0.76 -3.40
CA ASN A 126 -2.41 -1.60 -2.23
C ASN A 126 -1.77 -1.13 -0.91
N SER A 127 -0.64 -0.42 -0.96
CA SER A 127 0.04 0.11 0.22
C SER A 127 0.11 1.64 0.27
N THR A 128 -0.20 2.33 -0.82
CA THR A 128 0.06 3.76 -0.98
C THR A 128 -1.18 4.62 -1.20
N PHE A 129 -2.36 4.01 -1.37
CA PHE A 129 -3.59 4.68 -1.81
C PHE A 129 -3.91 5.95 -1.01
N ASP A 130 -3.99 5.85 0.33
CA ASP A 130 -4.38 6.98 1.18
C ASP A 130 -3.39 8.13 1.09
N ARG A 131 -2.09 7.82 0.99
CA ARG A 131 -1.02 8.81 0.92
C ARG A 131 -0.99 9.53 -0.43
N GLU A 132 -1.11 8.79 -1.52
CA GLU A 132 -1.16 9.35 -2.87
C GLU A 132 -2.46 10.13 -3.10
N TYR A 133 -3.60 9.62 -2.61
CA TYR A 133 -4.88 10.33 -2.65
C TYR A 133 -4.81 11.68 -1.90
N GLN A 134 -4.31 11.67 -0.66
CA GLN A 134 -4.17 12.91 0.12
C GLN A 134 -3.21 13.90 -0.52
N GLY A 135 -2.16 13.41 -1.17
CA GLY A 135 -1.19 14.21 -1.90
C GLY A 135 -1.64 14.67 -3.29
N GLY A 136 -2.71 14.09 -3.84
CA GLY A 136 -3.23 14.41 -5.17
C GLY A 136 -2.28 14.05 -6.31
N TYR A 137 -1.62 12.87 -6.22
CA TYR A 137 -0.63 12.44 -7.22
C TYR A 137 -0.56 10.92 -7.36
N LEU A 138 0.12 10.47 -8.43
CA LEU A 138 0.70 9.13 -8.56
C LEU A 138 2.22 9.27 -8.54
N TRP A 139 2.91 8.35 -7.87
CA TRP A 139 4.36 8.35 -7.84
C TRP A 139 4.92 6.93 -7.96
N ALA A 140 5.97 6.76 -8.77
CA ALA A 140 6.73 5.53 -8.84
C ALA A 140 8.24 5.83 -8.91
N PRO A 141 9.10 4.95 -8.36
CA PRO A 141 10.54 5.08 -8.49
C PRO A 141 10.97 4.86 -9.95
N VAL A 142 12.13 5.41 -10.32
CA VAL A 142 12.79 5.10 -11.60
C VAL A 142 13.34 3.68 -11.56
N THR A 143 13.95 3.31 -10.44
CA THR A 143 14.50 1.97 -10.16
C THR A 143 14.17 1.57 -8.74
N ASN A 144 14.28 0.27 -8.45
CA ASN A 144 14.36 -0.20 -7.08
C ASN A 144 15.80 -0.03 -6.54
N LYS A 145 16.03 -0.34 -5.26
CA LYS A 145 17.36 -0.26 -4.63
C LYS A 145 18.41 -1.19 -5.25
N THR A 146 17.99 -2.20 -6.01
CA THR A 146 18.90 -3.09 -6.76
C THR A 146 19.21 -2.60 -8.16
N GLY A 147 18.61 -1.48 -8.58
CA GLY A 147 18.84 -0.85 -9.88
C GLY A 147 17.91 -1.36 -10.99
N ASP A 148 16.92 -2.19 -10.67
CA ASP A 148 15.96 -2.70 -11.65
C ASP A 148 14.85 -1.68 -11.91
N SER A 149 14.47 -1.48 -13.17
CA SER A 149 13.28 -0.72 -13.58
C SER A 149 12.17 -1.67 -14.02
N PHE A 150 10.93 -1.24 -13.83
CA PHE A 150 9.76 -2.03 -14.19
C PHE A 150 8.85 -1.26 -15.14
N HIS A 151 8.36 -1.95 -16.17
CA HIS A 151 7.48 -1.39 -17.18
C HIS A 151 6.27 -0.64 -16.59
N HIS A 152 5.68 -1.14 -15.53
CA HIS A 152 4.52 -0.52 -14.87
C HIS A 152 4.86 0.77 -14.08
N TRP A 153 6.13 1.05 -13.80
CA TRP A 153 6.60 2.34 -13.29
C TRP A 153 6.83 3.33 -14.43
N ASP A 154 7.43 2.85 -15.52
CA ASP A 154 7.68 3.67 -16.72
C ASP A 154 6.39 4.13 -17.40
N ARG A 155 5.24 3.46 -17.14
CA ARG A 155 3.93 3.88 -17.63
C ARG A 155 3.51 5.28 -17.19
N LEU A 156 4.05 5.79 -16.09
CA LEU A 156 3.81 7.20 -15.71
C LEU A 156 4.25 8.18 -16.81
N LEU A 157 5.28 7.84 -17.59
CA LEU A 157 5.76 8.66 -18.71
C LEU A 157 4.74 8.83 -19.83
N ASP A 158 3.76 7.93 -19.92
CA ASP A 158 2.72 7.96 -20.95
C ASP A 158 1.54 8.84 -20.55
N VAL A 159 1.40 9.17 -19.26
CA VAL A 159 0.27 9.97 -18.76
C VAL A 159 0.38 11.43 -19.18
N ARG A 160 -0.75 12.00 -19.61
CA ARG A 160 -0.88 13.41 -20.05
C ARG A 160 -2.06 14.07 -19.33
N PRO A 161 -2.09 15.40 -19.29
CA PRO A 161 -3.26 16.14 -18.78
C PRO A 161 -4.55 15.69 -19.48
N GLY A 162 -5.60 15.46 -18.69
CA GLY A 162 -6.89 14.99 -19.16
C GLY A 162 -7.05 13.48 -19.23
N ASP A 163 -5.99 12.70 -19.02
CA ASP A 163 -6.10 11.22 -18.91
C ASP A 163 -6.85 10.83 -17.66
N ILE A 164 -7.59 9.72 -17.75
CA ILE A 164 -8.41 9.20 -16.66
C ILE A 164 -7.72 7.99 -16.04
N ILE A 165 -7.61 7.99 -14.71
CA ILE A 165 -7.00 6.91 -13.95
C ILE A 165 -8.04 6.31 -13.00
N LEU A 166 -8.21 5.00 -13.05
CA LEU A 166 -9.01 4.21 -12.12
C LEU A 166 -8.10 3.70 -11.00
N HIS A 167 -8.45 3.97 -9.75
CA HIS A 167 -7.63 3.64 -8.57
C HIS A 167 -8.11 2.37 -7.90
N GLY A 168 -7.35 1.29 -8.10
CA GLY A 168 -7.61 -0.03 -7.51
C GLY A 168 -6.96 -0.19 -6.14
N TYR A 169 -7.78 -0.53 -5.14
CA TYR A 169 -7.35 -0.82 -3.78
C TYR A 169 -8.24 -1.91 -3.17
N ASN A 170 -7.64 -2.95 -2.59
CA ASN A 170 -8.35 -4.06 -1.93
C ASN A 170 -9.47 -4.70 -2.78
N GLY A 171 -9.27 -4.86 -4.08
CA GLY A 171 -10.26 -5.48 -4.98
C GLY A 171 -11.40 -4.57 -5.42
N TYR A 172 -11.31 -3.27 -5.15
CA TYR A 172 -12.29 -2.27 -5.56
C TYR A 172 -11.62 -1.13 -6.32
N VAL A 173 -12.36 -0.51 -7.24
CA VAL A 173 -12.05 0.85 -7.69
C VAL A 173 -12.57 1.80 -6.62
N GLN A 174 -11.66 2.47 -5.92
CA GLN A 174 -11.97 3.35 -4.78
C GLN A 174 -12.10 4.82 -5.20
N ALA A 175 -11.41 5.20 -6.26
CA ALA A 175 -11.43 6.55 -6.77
C ALA A 175 -11.25 6.57 -8.29
N VAL A 176 -11.63 7.67 -8.90
CA VAL A 176 -11.26 8.04 -10.27
C VAL A 176 -10.50 9.34 -10.19
N SER A 177 -9.43 9.49 -10.98
CA SER A 177 -8.78 10.79 -11.10
C SER A 177 -8.59 11.22 -12.55
N VAL A 178 -8.42 12.52 -12.74
CA VAL A 178 -8.04 13.12 -14.00
C VAL A 178 -6.63 13.69 -13.84
N ALA A 179 -5.70 13.28 -14.69
CA ALA A 179 -4.35 13.78 -14.68
C ALA A 179 -4.34 15.29 -14.97
N ARG A 180 -3.68 16.07 -14.10
CA ARG A 180 -3.58 17.52 -14.19
C ARG A 180 -2.30 17.97 -14.90
N ALA A 181 -1.27 17.14 -14.82
CA ALA A 181 0.03 17.42 -15.41
C ALA A 181 0.56 16.19 -16.17
N ALA A 182 1.48 16.41 -17.10
CA ALA A 182 2.31 15.35 -17.65
C ALA A 182 3.30 14.85 -16.57
N CYS A 183 3.77 13.62 -16.73
CA CYS A 183 4.78 13.04 -15.84
C CYS A 183 6.06 13.90 -15.78
N TYR A 184 6.60 14.06 -14.58
CA TYR A 184 7.84 14.76 -14.32
C TYR A 184 8.69 14.05 -13.26
N ASP A 185 10.01 14.28 -13.28
CA ASP A 185 10.93 13.74 -12.30
C ASP A 185 10.69 14.38 -10.93
N CYS A 186 10.56 13.56 -9.91
CA CYS A 186 10.30 13.97 -8.53
C CYS A 186 10.93 12.98 -7.57
N VAL A 187 11.65 13.48 -6.56
CA VAL A 187 12.11 12.63 -5.46
C VAL A 187 10.92 12.03 -4.71
N GLN A 188 11.14 10.90 -4.06
CA GLN A 188 10.11 10.22 -3.29
C GLN A 188 9.42 11.18 -2.31
N PRO A 189 8.09 11.35 -2.37
CA PRO A 189 7.34 12.13 -1.41
C PRO A 189 7.55 11.62 0.02
N LYS A 190 7.65 12.52 0.98
CA LYS A 190 7.96 12.17 2.39
C LYS A 190 6.98 11.15 2.99
N GLU A 191 5.73 11.26 2.65
CA GLU A 191 4.67 10.35 3.06
C GLU A 191 4.82 8.92 2.52
N LEU A 192 5.64 8.71 1.49
CA LEU A 192 5.94 7.39 0.93
C LEU A 192 7.25 6.80 1.44
N HIS A 193 7.97 7.44 2.35
CA HIS A 193 9.27 6.98 2.85
C HIS A 193 9.23 5.67 3.65
N THR A 194 8.06 5.09 3.88
CA THR A 194 7.92 3.75 4.48
C THR A 194 8.16 2.61 3.48
N GLU A 195 8.29 2.91 2.20
CA GLU A 195 8.53 1.92 1.14
C GLU A 195 10.03 1.66 0.96
N ASP A 196 10.56 0.76 1.76
CA ASP A 196 12.01 0.49 1.88
C ASP A 196 12.70 -0.05 0.62
N SER A 197 11.94 -0.62 -0.31
CA SER A 197 12.47 -1.25 -1.54
C SER A 197 12.69 -0.28 -2.70
N TRP A 198 12.21 0.96 -2.58
CA TRP A 198 12.24 1.94 -3.65
C TRP A 198 13.46 2.85 -3.58
N ASP A 199 13.95 3.29 -4.75
CA ASP A 199 14.93 4.37 -4.82
C ASP A 199 14.23 5.73 -4.62
N PHE A 200 15.00 6.75 -4.24
CA PHE A 200 14.48 8.11 -4.00
C PHE A 200 14.18 8.85 -5.30
N GLU A 201 14.87 8.53 -6.37
CA GLU A 201 14.58 9.10 -7.67
C GLU A 201 13.35 8.46 -8.25
N GLY A 202 12.37 9.27 -8.59
CA GLY A 202 11.09 8.79 -9.10
C GLY A 202 10.45 9.75 -10.07
N ARG A 203 9.24 9.39 -10.45
CA ARG A 203 8.40 10.15 -11.37
C ARG A 203 7.04 10.36 -10.75
N ARG A 204 6.48 11.54 -11.01
CA ARG A 204 5.20 11.98 -10.44
C ARG A 204 4.26 12.46 -11.53
N VAL A 205 2.98 12.17 -11.33
CA VAL A 205 1.85 12.73 -12.08
C VAL A 205 0.88 13.32 -11.08
N ASP A 206 0.66 14.63 -11.13
CA ASP A 206 -0.38 15.28 -10.33
C ASP A 206 -1.76 14.98 -10.93
N SER A 207 -2.72 14.64 -10.07
CA SER A 207 -4.05 14.20 -10.47
C SER A 207 -5.13 14.72 -9.54
N ASP A 208 -6.29 15.06 -10.11
CA ASP A 208 -7.48 15.48 -9.38
C ASP A 208 -8.32 14.24 -9.06
N TYR A 209 -8.21 13.77 -7.81
CA TYR A 209 -8.91 12.57 -7.33
C TYR A 209 -10.37 12.88 -6.99
N ILE A 210 -11.24 11.97 -7.39
CA ILE A 210 -12.66 11.94 -7.01
C ILE A 210 -12.89 10.59 -6.31
N MET A 211 -13.06 10.63 -4.99
CA MET A 211 -13.35 9.44 -4.20
C MET A 211 -14.74 8.91 -4.52
N LEU A 212 -14.87 7.58 -4.60
CA LEU A 212 -16.16 6.93 -4.75
C LEU A 212 -16.78 6.68 -3.38
N GLN A 213 -17.97 7.26 -3.12
CA GLN A 213 -18.76 6.94 -1.91
C GLN A 213 -19.24 5.49 -1.93
N HIS A 214 -19.48 4.97 -3.13
CA HIS A 214 -19.82 3.57 -3.40
C HIS A 214 -18.75 2.98 -4.32
N PRO A 215 -17.67 2.38 -3.77
CA PRO A 215 -16.60 1.77 -4.54
C PRO A 215 -17.11 0.63 -5.43
N ILE A 216 -16.49 0.46 -6.59
CA ILE A 216 -16.88 -0.56 -7.57
C ILE A 216 -16.02 -1.80 -7.37
N LYS A 217 -16.66 -2.92 -7.03
CA LYS A 217 -15.97 -4.20 -6.85
C LYS A 217 -15.54 -4.78 -8.19
N THR A 218 -14.24 -5.04 -8.35
CA THR A 218 -13.72 -5.50 -9.64
C THR A 218 -14.23 -6.89 -10.03
N SER A 219 -14.49 -7.77 -9.04
CA SER A 219 -15.01 -9.12 -9.30
C SER A 219 -16.46 -9.14 -9.85
N ASP A 220 -17.21 -8.05 -9.68
CA ASP A 220 -18.57 -7.97 -10.22
C ASP A 220 -18.56 -7.76 -11.76
N HIS A 221 -17.38 -7.45 -12.32
CA HIS A 221 -17.12 -7.26 -13.74
C HIS A 221 -16.16 -8.31 -14.31
N ILE A 222 -16.06 -9.48 -13.68
CA ILE A 222 -15.02 -10.47 -13.99
C ILE A 222 -15.10 -10.99 -15.43
N ASP A 223 -16.31 -11.20 -15.96
CA ASP A 223 -16.50 -11.69 -17.32
C ASP A 223 -16.02 -10.68 -18.36
N ASP A 224 -16.31 -9.40 -18.16
CA ASP A 224 -15.82 -8.32 -19.00
C ASP A 224 -14.30 -8.16 -18.89
N ILE A 225 -13.74 -8.26 -17.68
CA ILE A 225 -12.31 -8.21 -17.43
C ILE A 225 -11.62 -9.33 -18.21
N ILE A 226 -12.09 -10.57 -18.11
CA ILE A 226 -11.52 -11.74 -18.81
C ILE A 226 -11.61 -11.55 -20.33
N ARG A 227 -12.73 -11.05 -20.83
CA ARG A 227 -12.94 -10.79 -22.25
C ARG A 227 -12.00 -9.73 -22.81
N LEU A 228 -11.68 -8.68 -22.01
CA LEU A 228 -10.95 -7.50 -22.47
C LEU A 228 -9.46 -7.50 -22.10
N CYS A 229 -9.04 -8.32 -21.12
CA CYS A 229 -7.64 -8.43 -20.66
C CYS A 229 -6.84 -9.44 -21.50
N ASN A 230 -6.74 -9.23 -22.79
CA ASN A 230 -6.02 -10.10 -23.73
C ASN A 230 -4.68 -9.54 -24.22
N THR A 231 -4.24 -8.40 -23.65
CA THR A 231 -3.00 -7.74 -24.05
C THR A 231 -1.87 -8.03 -23.06
N LYS A 232 -0.63 -8.02 -23.57
CA LYS A 232 0.56 -8.02 -22.72
C LYS A 232 0.55 -6.77 -21.84
N TYR A 233 0.84 -6.93 -20.55
CA TYR A 233 0.81 -5.84 -19.56
C TYR A 233 -0.58 -5.26 -19.25
N ALA A 234 -1.64 -6.08 -19.38
CA ALA A 234 -2.96 -5.73 -18.86
C ALA A 234 -2.97 -5.68 -17.32
N PRO A 235 -3.87 -4.87 -16.70
CA PRO A 235 -3.97 -4.80 -15.24
C PRO A 235 -4.47 -6.10 -14.60
N PHE A 236 -5.23 -6.90 -15.34
CA PHE A 236 -5.76 -8.17 -14.86
C PHE A 236 -5.25 -9.32 -15.72
N ASN A 237 -5.16 -10.50 -15.15
CA ASN A 237 -4.79 -11.72 -15.87
C ASN A 237 -6.02 -12.42 -16.47
N LYS A 238 -5.77 -13.52 -17.17
CA LYS A 238 -6.82 -14.32 -17.81
C LYS A 238 -7.87 -14.93 -16.87
N TYR A 239 -7.66 -14.84 -15.57
CA TYR A 239 -8.61 -15.28 -14.54
C TYR A 239 -9.35 -14.11 -13.88
N GLY A 240 -9.14 -12.88 -14.37
CA GLY A 240 -9.74 -11.67 -13.79
C GLY A 240 -9.09 -11.18 -12.50
N THR A 241 -7.99 -11.80 -12.05
CA THR A 241 -7.22 -11.32 -10.89
C THR A 241 -6.25 -10.22 -11.29
N GLY A 242 -6.03 -9.23 -10.41
CA GLY A 242 -5.07 -8.16 -10.64
C GLY A 242 -3.65 -8.69 -10.80
N ASN A 243 -2.95 -8.19 -11.82
CA ASN A 243 -1.53 -8.44 -12.02
C ASN A 243 -0.70 -7.64 -11.02
N GLN A 244 0.46 -8.19 -10.65
CA GLN A 244 1.42 -7.43 -9.85
C GLN A 244 2.00 -6.29 -10.69
N GLY A 245 1.90 -5.08 -10.17
CA GLY A 245 2.40 -3.87 -10.81
C GLY A 245 1.73 -2.63 -10.25
N TYR A 246 2.08 -1.48 -10.80
CA TYR A 246 1.58 -0.18 -10.34
C TYR A 246 0.58 0.41 -11.34
N LEU A 247 1.03 0.97 -12.47
CA LEU A 247 0.20 1.62 -13.47
C LEU A 247 0.11 0.80 -14.76
N PHE A 248 -1.09 0.61 -15.26
CA PHE A 248 -1.41 -0.12 -16.47
C PHE A 248 -2.29 0.71 -17.39
N GLU A 249 -2.01 0.69 -18.68
CA GLU A 249 -2.96 1.18 -19.68
C GLU A 249 -4.12 0.21 -19.80
N ILE A 250 -5.33 0.71 -19.86
CA ILE A 250 -6.54 -0.08 -20.15
C ILE A 250 -7.20 0.40 -21.44
N ASN A 251 -7.81 -0.54 -22.15
CA ASN A 251 -8.59 -0.18 -23.32
C ASN A 251 -9.85 0.60 -22.92
N ARG A 252 -10.32 1.39 -23.86
CA ARG A 252 -11.46 2.28 -23.65
C ARG A 252 -12.75 1.54 -23.26
N GLU A 253 -12.96 0.35 -23.78
CA GLU A 253 -14.15 -0.46 -23.48
C GLU A 253 -14.17 -0.86 -21.99
N MET A 254 -13.05 -1.35 -21.46
CA MET A 254 -12.89 -1.65 -20.04
C MET A 254 -13.08 -0.41 -19.18
N ALA A 255 -12.49 0.72 -19.57
CA ALA A 255 -12.66 1.98 -18.87
C ALA A 255 -14.12 2.40 -18.80
N LYS A 256 -14.87 2.28 -19.90
CA LYS A 256 -16.31 2.58 -19.96
C LYS A 256 -17.13 1.69 -19.03
N ILE A 257 -16.81 0.41 -18.92
CA ILE A 257 -17.50 -0.52 -18.02
C ILE A 257 -17.37 -0.04 -16.58
N PHE A 258 -16.16 0.18 -16.10
CA PHE A 258 -15.94 0.65 -14.73
C PHE A 258 -16.50 2.05 -14.48
N LEU A 259 -16.32 2.98 -15.42
CA LEU A 259 -16.83 4.35 -15.27
C LEU A 259 -18.36 4.41 -15.33
N SER A 260 -19.02 3.59 -16.16
CA SER A 260 -20.49 3.51 -16.19
C SER A 260 -21.03 3.00 -14.86
N ALA A 261 -20.43 1.95 -14.31
CA ALA A 261 -20.77 1.44 -13.00
C ALA A 261 -20.52 2.51 -11.91
N ALA A 262 -19.37 3.19 -11.97
CA ALA A 262 -19.02 4.25 -11.01
C ALA A 262 -20.01 5.43 -11.07
N VAL A 263 -20.35 5.93 -12.25
CA VAL A 263 -21.33 7.02 -12.45
C VAL A 263 -22.73 6.62 -11.98
N THR A 264 -23.12 5.36 -12.22
CA THR A 264 -24.41 4.84 -11.75
C THR A 264 -24.50 4.81 -10.22
N ALA A 265 -23.45 4.29 -9.57
CA ALA A 265 -23.39 4.21 -8.11
C ALA A 265 -23.09 5.58 -7.44
N ASN A 266 -22.42 6.50 -8.15
CA ASN A 266 -21.97 7.79 -7.67
C ASN A 266 -22.36 8.91 -8.64
N PRO A 267 -23.64 9.36 -8.65
CA PRO A 267 -24.15 10.30 -9.66
C PRO A 267 -23.43 11.65 -9.74
N TYR A 268 -22.74 12.07 -8.68
CA TYR A 268 -21.93 13.32 -8.67
C TYR A 268 -20.76 13.29 -9.67
N LEU A 269 -20.32 12.10 -10.11
CA LEU A 269 -19.30 11.97 -11.17
C LEU A 269 -19.73 12.56 -12.51
N LYS A 270 -21.03 12.74 -12.74
CA LYS A 270 -21.57 13.43 -13.92
C LYS A 270 -21.08 14.89 -14.02
N GLY A 271 -20.62 15.48 -12.92
CA GLY A 271 -19.98 16.79 -12.90
C GLY A 271 -18.59 16.82 -13.51
N SER A 272 -17.94 15.68 -13.75
CA SER A 272 -16.62 15.61 -14.40
C SER A 272 -16.77 15.51 -15.92
N GLN A 273 -16.45 16.60 -16.62
CA GLN A 273 -16.53 16.66 -18.09
C GLN A 273 -15.68 15.57 -18.74
N ALA A 274 -14.45 15.34 -18.25
CA ALA A 274 -13.55 14.32 -18.78
C ALA A 274 -14.15 12.90 -18.73
N ILE A 275 -14.83 12.56 -17.63
CA ILE A 275 -15.50 11.27 -17.50
C ILE A 275 -16.67 11.16 -18.48
N MET A 276 -17.47 12.21 -18.61
CA MET A 276 -18.64 12.21 -19.49
C MET A 276 -18.25 12.17 -20.95
N ASP A 277 -17.19 12.87 -21.35
CA ASP A 277 -16.65 12.84 -22.72
C ASP A 277 -16.16 11.45 -23.08
N LEU A 278 -15.50 10.74 -22.15
CA LEU A 278 -15.04 9.39 -22.38
C LEU A 278 -16.22 8.41 -22.55
N LEU A 279 -17.26 8.56 -21.75
CA LEU A 279 -18.46 7.69 -21.83
C LEU A 279 -19.26 7.93 -23.12
N SER A 280 -19.28 9.16 -23.62
CA SER A 280 -20.04 9.57 -24.80
C SER A 280 -19.34 9.27 -26.13
N ALA A 281 -18.03 9.16 -26.14
CA ALA A 281 -17.19 8.93 -27.33
C ALA A 281 -17.02 7.46 -27.64
#